data_1a815be70dff5d69e58040601780ebf1
#
_entry.id   1a815be70dff5d69e58040601780ebf1
#
_cell.length_a   1.000
_cell.length_b   1.000
_cell.length_c   1.000
_cell.angle_alpha   90.00
_cell.angle_beta   90.00
_cell.angle_gamma   90.00
#
_symmetry.space_group_name_H-M   'P 1'
#
loop_
_entity.id
_entity.type
_entity.pdbx_description
1 polymer ?
#
loop_
_entity_poly.entity_id
_entity_poly.type
_entity_poly.pdbx_seq_one_letter_code
_entity_poly.pdbx_strand_id
1 'polypeptide(L)'
;MKIQRIAYVACAGVLALSGAVFAQSPKAGAKAQHTGDLTGVWYPSSVNTFSLIWTDERGQPLSTLPLTAWGQEKFKGNHPIGGAYTALTSNDPNFRCLPPGVPNVYTHAYPVEFLQVPGRTIMFFEYGHFVRQIFTDGRQHPQDANPTWMGDSTGKWEGDTLVVDSTGFNDKTWLDVAGHPHSEAMHLTERMHRVDHNTLMIDITLDDPQAYTAPLKTQRKYILKPSWNIMEYICEDNQVDFNDFEKKVGAQGTKASGASSESGSSQSIAGDWKGTISLADGRSLPATFSFSASSSGLLTVADPSTSMNLEFHNVAVASGGIVTGLTSDQVNFLGKLSADGKQMTGDIILPSGTGHKVSLSRP
;
A
#
# COMPACT_ATOMS: atom_id res chain seq x y z
N MET A 1 59.37 84.57 -20.42
CA MET A 1 58.54 83.30 -20.43
C MET A 1 59.06 82.35 -19.37
N LYS A 2 58.41 82.34 -18.20
CA LYS A 2 58.87 81.56 -17.00
C LYS A 2 58.19 80.23 -16.97
N ILE A 3 58.95 79.09 -16.95
CA ILE A 3 58.45 77.75 -16.82
C ILE A 3 58.53 77.42 -15.34
N GLN A 4 57.38 77.27 -14.73
CA GLN A 4 57.28 76.74 -13.33
C GLN A 4 57.38 75.24 -13.31
N ARG A 5 58.29 74.69 -12.49
CA ARG A 5 58.45 73.24 -12.21
C ARG A 5 57.53 72.88 -11.05
N ILE A 6 56.64 72.02 -11.30
CA ILE A 6 55.78 71.43 -10.26
C ILE A 6 56.49 70.19 -9.67
N ALA A 7 56.71 70.24 -8.39
CA ALA A 7 57.30 69.13 -7.63
C ALA A 7 56.18 68.15 -7.21
N TYR A 8 56.35 66.86 -7.57
CA TYR A 8 55.48 65.80 -7.07
C TYR A 8 55.93 65.38 -5.70
N VAL A 9 55.07 65.50 -4.68
CA VAL A 9 55.24 64.99 -3.36
C VAL A 9 54.60 63.56 -3.40
N ALA A 10 55.43 62.53 -3.22
CA ALA A 10 54.94 61.12 -3.09
C ALA A 10 54.46 60.91 -1.67
N CYS A 11 53.17 60.80 -1.45
CA CYS A 11 52.58 60.29 -0.21
C CYS A 11 52.57 58.80 -0.23
N ALA A 12 53.44 58.18 0.58
CA ALA A 12 53.37 56.73 0.87
C ALA A 12 52.19 56.46 1.82
N GLY A 13 51.11 55.96 1.28
CA GLY A 13 49.97 55.49 2.06
C GLY A 13 50.22 54.12 2.62
N VAL A 14 50.29 54.00 3.93
CA VAL A 14 50.33 52.72 4.66
C VAL A 14 48.91 52.14 4.64
N LEU A 15 48.70 51.11 3.83
CA LEU A 15 47.49 50.26 3.87
C LEU A 15 47.54 49.39 5.12
N ALA A 16 46.81 49.79 6.16
CA ALA A 16 46.52 48.91 7.28
C ALA A 16 45.45 47.85 6.81
N LEU A 17 45.88 46.62 6.56
CA LEU A 17 44.96 45.49 6.40
C LEU A 17 44.33 45.18 7.77
N SER A 18 43.14 45.72 8.00
CA SER A 18 42.25 45.23 9.07
C SER A 18 41.71 43.86 8.66
N GLY A 19 42.35 42.79 9.11
CA GLY A 19 41.86 41.44 9.02
C GLY A 19 40.53 41.32 9.80
N ALA A 20 39.41 41.27 9.09
CA ALA A 20 38.15 40.87 9.68
C ALA A 20 38.26 39.40 10.09
N VAL A 21 38.44 39.17 11.39
CA VAL A 21 38.30 37.85 12.00
C VAL A 21 36.80 37.53 11.91
N PHE A 22 36.41 36.76 10.90
CA PHE A 22 35.11 36.11 10.90
C PHE A 22 35.09 35.12 12.08
N ALA A 23 34.49 35.55 13.18
CA ALA A 23 34.13 34.61 14.26
C ALA A 23 33.31 33.49 13.68
N GLN A 24 33.92 32.32 13.52
CA GLN A 24 33.16 31.10 13.20
C GLN A 24 32.18 30.88 14.34
N SER A 25 30.89 30.96 14.01
CA SER A 25 29.81 30.51 14.90
C SER A 25 30.14 29.10 15.37
N PRO A 26 29.98 28.79 16.68
CA PRO A 26 30.23 27.44 17.16
C PRO A 26 29.38 26.49 16.34
N LYS A 27 30.04 25.51 15.68
CA LYS A 27 29.34 24.39 15.06
C LYS A 27 28.41 23.81 16.10
N ALA A 28 27.10 23.95 15.88
CA ALA A 28 26.13 23.18 16.61
C ALA A 28 26.62 21.73 16.61
N GLY A 29 26.78 21.14 17.79
CA GLY A 29 27.38 19.82 17.96
C GLY A 29 26.77 18.88 16.97
N ALA A 30 27.61 18.27 16.13
CA ALA A 30 27.16 17.27 15.16
C ALA A 30 26.44 16.19 15.94
N LYS A 31 25.11 16.15 15.84
CA LYS A 31 24.32 15.00 16.31
C LYS A 31 24.96 13.78 15.66
N ALA A 32 25.16 12.71 16.42
CA ALA A 32 25.70 11.46 15.90
C ALA A 32 24.94 11.11 14.61
N GLN A 33 25.69 11.05 13.51
CA GLN A 33 25.12 10.74 12.22
C GLN A 33 24.68 9.28 12.29
N HIS A 34 23.38 9.04 12.07
CA HIS A 34 22.86 7.66 11.96
C HIS A 34 23.58 6.94 10.81
N THR A 35 23.73 5.64 10.93
CA THR A 35 24.37 4.82 9.90
C THR A 35 23.35 4.29 8.89
N GLY A 36 22.04 4.38 9.22
CA GLY A 36 20.96 3.90 8.38
C GLY A 36 20.74 4.78 7.15
N ASP A 37 20.72 4.16 5.98
CA ASP A 37 20.40 4.78 4.70
C ASP A 37 19.22 4.06 4.07
N LEU A 38 18.05 4.74 4.00
CA LEU A 38 16.85 4.24 3.36
C LEU A 38 16.65 4.80 1.96
N THR A 39 17.59 5.66 1.48
CA THR A 39 17.46 6.35 0.19
C THR A 39 17.32 5.36 -0.97
N GLY A 40 16.45 5.67 -1.91
CA GLY A 40 16.25 4.90 -3.13
C GLY A 40 14.79 4.65 -3.46
N VAL A 41 14.56 4.03 -4.62
CA VAL A 41 13.24 3.62 -5.09
C VAL A 41 13.01 2.17 -4.66
N TRP A 42 11.92 1.95 -3.95
CA TRP A 42 11.56 0.67 -3.36
C TRP A 42 10.24 0.17 -3.91
N TYR A 43 10.16 -1.10 -4.23
CA TYR A 43 8.95 -1.74 -4.74
C TYR A 43 8.48 -2.83 -3.78
N PRO A 44 7.18 -2.96 -3.50
CA PRO A 44 6.67 -4.02 -2.63
C PRO A 44 7.12 -5.40 -3.11
N SER A 45 7.59 -6.26 -2.18
CA SER A 45 8.15 -7.57 -2.53
C SER A 45 7.12 -8.56 -3.04
N SER A 46 5.84 -8.34 -2.78
CA SER A 46 4.74 -9.15 -3.32
C SER A 46 3.75 -8.23 -4.04
N VAL A 47 3.47 -8.55 -5.29
CA VAL A 47 2.49 -7.83 -6.14
C VAL A 47 1.04 -7.99 -5.67
N ASN A 48 0.78 -8.82 -4.66
CA ASN A 48 -0.57 -9.23 -4.25
C ASN A 48 -1.01 -8.65 -2.91
N THR A 49 -0.44 -7.54 -2.52
CA THR A 49 -0.69 -7.01 -1.19
C THR A 49 -1.63 -5.82 -1.21
N PHE A 50 -2.81 -5.99 -1.76
CA PHE A 50 -3.92 -5.09 -1.50
C PHE A 50 -4.46 -5.20 -0.06
N SER A 51 -3.85 -6.04 0.78
CA SER A 51 -4.19 -6.18 2.19
C SER A 51 -2.94 -6.34 3.05
N LEU A 52 -2.99 -5.81 4.26
CA LEU A 52 -2.00 -6.05 5.30
C LEU A 52 -2.41 -7.31 6.07
N ILE A 53 -1.47 -8.20 6.34
CA ILE A 53 -1.71 -9.29 7.27
C ILE A 53 -1.53 -8.74 8.68
N TRP A 54 -2.63 -8.58 9.36
CA TRP A 54 -2.62 -8.17 10.74
C TRP A 54 -2.35 -9.36 11.65
N THR A 55 -1.52 -9.14 12.65
CA THR A 55 -1.15 -10.15 13.66
C THR A 55 -1.44 -9.62 15.05
N ASP A 56 -1.58 -10.53 16.00
CA ASP A 56 -1.61 -10.23 17.42
C ASP A 56 -0.20 -9.86 17.95
N GLU A 57 -0.10 -9.58 19.24
CA GLU A 57 1.17 -9.27 19.90
C GLU A 57 2.21 -10.38 19.84
N ARG A 58 1.76 -11.64 19.61
CA ARG A 58 2.62 -12.82 19.48
C ARG A 58 3.03 -13.09 18.03
N GLY A 59 2.59 -12.23 17.08
CA GLY A 59 2.83 -12.38 15.66
C GLY A 59 1.96 -13.44 14.98
N GLN A 60 0.86 -13.88 15.62
CA GLN A 60 -0.07 -14.83 15.02
C GLN A 60 -1.07 -14.09 14.12
N PRO A 61 -1.28 -14.54 12.88
CA PRO A 61 -2.23 -13.91 11.98
C PRO A 61 -3.65 -13.89 12.57
N LEU A 62 -4.30 -12.75 12.45
CA LEU A 62 -5.68 -12.56 12.87
C LEU A 62 -6.62 -12.88 11.72
N SER A 63 -7.50 -13.84 11.91
CA SER A 63 -8.57 -14.15 10.95
C SER A 63 -9.66 -13.09 10.94
N THR A 64 -9.86 -12.40 12.07
CA THR A 64 -10.76 -11.26 12.24
C THR A 64 -10.11 -10.26 13.17
N LEU A 65 -10.24 -8.98 12.86
CA LEU A 65 -9.68 -7.94 13.72
C LEU A 65 -10.55 -7.74 14.99
N PRO A 66 -9.92 -7.47 16.15
CA PRO A 66 -10.60 -7.33 17.43
C PRO A 66 -11.29 -5.96 17.54
N LEU A 67 -12.32 -5.72 16.74
CA LEU A 67 -13.05 -4.46 16.69
C LEU A 67 -13.82 -4.19 17.99
N THR A 68 -13.82 -2.96 18.45
CA THR A 68 -14.75 -2.45 19.46
C THR A 68 -16.18 -2.35 18.89
N ALA A 69 -17.16 -2.01 19.71
CA ALA A 69 -18.53 -1.75 19.21
C ALA A 69 -18.57 -0.60 18.19
N TRP A 70 -17.79 0.46 18.41
CA TRP A 70 -17.64 1.59 17.48
C TRP A 70 -16.98 1.12 16.16
N GLY A 71 -15.88 0.37 16.27
CA GLY A 71 -15.19 -0.19 15.12
C GLY A 71 -16.09 -1.10 14.28
N GLN A 72 -16.89 -1.95 14.91
CA GLN A 72 -17.85 -2.82 14.22
C GLN A 72 -18.91 -2.02 13.46
N GLU A 73 -19.44 -0.96 14.07
CA GLU A 73 -20.44 -0.11 13.43
C GLU A 73 -19.87 0.63 12.22
N LYS A 74 -18.66 1.20 12.35
CA LYS A 74 -17.95 1.82 11.23
C LYS A 74 -17.65 0.81 10.12
N PHE A 75 -17.19 -0.39 10.48
CA PHE A 75 -16.86 -1.45 9.52
C PHE A 75 -18.10 -1.90 8.71
N LYS A 76 -19.26 -2.00 9.35
CA LYS A 76 -20.53 -2.30 8.64
C LYS A 76 -20.91 -1.24 7.62
N GLY A 77 -20.54 0.03 7.85
CA GLY A 77 -20.78 1.13 6.94
C GLY A 77 -19.80 1.20 5.76
N ASN A 78 -18.71 0.45 5.80
CA ASN A 78 -17.73 0.39 4.75
C ASN A 78 -18.11 -0.68 3.72
N HIS A 79 -18.01 -0.31 2.45
CA HIS A 79 -18.44 -1.13 1.33
C HIS A 79 -17.22 -1.44 0.43
N PRO A 80 -16.30 -2.32 0.85
CA PRO A 80 -15.15 -2.68 0.04
C PRO A 80 -15.59 -3.39 -1.25
N ILE A 81 -14.81 -3.23 -2.31
CA ILE A 81 -15.06 -3.94 -3.57
C ILE A 81 -14.92 -5.44 -3.34
N GLY A 82 -15.88 -6.16 -3.88
CA GLY A 82 -16.00 -7.61 -3.72
C GLY A 82 -17.33 -7.98 -3.07
N GLY A 83 -17.76 -9.23 -3.22
CA GLY A 83 -19.03 -9.67 -2.70
C GLY A 83 -20.20 -8.88 -3.26
N ALA A 84 -20.89 -8.11 -2.41
CA ALA A 84 -22.09 -7.34 -2.78
C ALA A 84 -21.77 -5.97 -3.42
N TYR A 85 -20.53 -5.47 -3.33
CA TYR A 85 -20.19 -4.13 -3.76
C TYR A 85 -19.27 -4.13 -4.97
N THR A 86 -19.58 -3.25 -5.92
CA THR A 86 -18.78 -2.96 -7.11
C THR A 86 -17.98 -1.67 -6.90
N ALA A 87 -17.13 -1.32 -7.85
CA ALA A 87 -16.45 -0.03 -7.84
C ALA A 87 -17.41 1.17 -7.78
N LEU A 88 -18.61 1.04 -8.37
CA LEU A 88 -19.65 2.09 -8.34
C LEU A 88 -20.37 2.22 -7.01
N THR A 89 -20.55 1.11 -6.31
CA THR A 89 -21.28 1.06 -5.03
C THR A 89 -20.38 1.05 -3.82
N SER A 90 -19.08 0.95 -4.04
CA SER A 90 -18.06 1.09 -2.99
C SER A 90 -18.01 2.54 -2.49
N ASN A 91 -17.83 2.69 -1.19
CA ASN A 91 -17.52 3.97 -0.57
C ASN A 91 -16.03 4.11 -0.18
N ASP A 92 -15.17 3.25 -0.75
CA ASP A 92 -13.72 3.37 -0.58
C ASP A 92 -13.24 4.73 -1.13
N PRO A 93 -12.61 5.57 -0.30
CA PRO A 93 -12.12 6.87 -0.72
C PRO A 93 -11.09 6.79 -1.86
N ASN A 94 -10.36 5.70 -1.99
CA ASN A 94 -9.38 5.51 -3.06
C ASN A 94 -10.01 5.58 -4.47
N PHE A 95 -11.26 5.13 -4.63
CA PHE A 95 -11.98 5.23 -5.91
C PHE A 95 -12.43 6.65 -6.28
N ARG A 96 -12.21 7.61 -5.39
CA ARG A 96 -12.46 9.03 -5.62
C ARG A 96 -11.19 9.85 -5.66
N CYS A 97 -10.05 9.18 -5.91
CA CYS A 97 -8.73 9.79 -5.93
C CYS A 97 -8.36 10.53 -4.63
N LEU A 98 -8.97 10.15 -3.51
CA LEU A 98 -8.62 10.67 -2.21
C LEU A 98 -7.40 9.93 -1.65
N PRO A 99 -6.60 10.56 -0.78
CA PRO A 99 -5.43 9.91 -0.20
C PRO A 99 -5.81 8.63 0.57
N PRO A 100 -5.04 7.53 0.40
CA PRO A 100 -5.32 6.29 1.11
C PRO A 100 -5.01 6.35 2.61
N GLY A 101 -4.20 7.33 3.02
CA GLY A 101 -3.68 7.38 4.38
C GLY A 101 -2.59 6.35 4.65
N VAL A 102 -2.07 6.36 5.88
CA VAL A 102 -1.12 5.36 6.40
C VAL A 102 -1.87 4.51 7.43
N PRO A 103 -1.78 3.19 7.39
CA PRO A 103 -0.86 2.35 6.60
C PRO A 103 -1.39 1.91 5.23
N ASN A 104 -2.61 2.28 4.83
CA ASN A 104 -3.22 1.78 3.60
C ASN A 104 -2.36 2.05 2.34
N VAL A 105 -1.66 3.19 2.27
CA VAL A 105 -0.76 3.49 1.14
C VAL A 105 0.25 2.38 0.87
N TYR A 106 0.61 1.59 1.88
CA TYR A 106 1.52 0.46 1.73
C TYR A 106 0.88 -0.77 1.08
N THR A 107 -0.44 -0.80 0.95
CA THR A 107 -1.14 -1.92 0.29
C THR A 107 -1.11 -1.80 -1.23
N HIS A 108 -0.75 -0.64 -1.77
CA HIS A 108 -0.70 -0.42 -3.20
C HIS A 108 0.59 -0.98 -3.82
N ALA A 109 0.46 -1.66 -4.96
CA ALA A 109 1.57 -2.28 -5.69
C ALA A 109 2.31 -1.26 -6.57
N TYR A 110 2.71 -0.14 -5.98
CA TYR A 110 3.44 0.94 -6.63
C TYR A 110 4.75 1.23 -5.92
N PRO A 111 5.76 1.77 -6.61
CA PRO A 111 7.01 2.18 -6.01
C PRO A 111 6.83 3.32 -4.98
N VAL A 112 7.75 3.38 -4.04
CA VAL A 112 7.95 4.51 -3.15
C VAL A 112 9.43 4.91 -3.17
N GLU A 113 9.70 6.20 -3.29
CA GLU A 113 11.05 6.73 -3.18
C GLU A 113 11.28 7.32 -1.80
N PHE A 114 12.36 6.92 -1.16
CA PHE A 114 12.83 7.49 0.09
C PHE A 114 13.93 8.50 -0.21
N LEU A 115 13.74 9.73 0.23
CA LEU A 115 14.70 10.81 0.15
C LEU A 115 15.07 11.28 1.56
N GLN A 116 16.33 11.20 1.91
CA GLN A 116 16.81 11.65 3.20
C GLN A 116 17.52 12.99 3.06
N VAL A 117 16.98 13.99 3.74
CA VAL A 117 17.54 15.33 3.82
C VAL A 117 17.78 15.71 5.28
N PRO A 118 18.61 16.73 5.57
CA PRO A 118 18.82 17.13 6.96
C PRO A 118 17.51 17.41 7.71
N GLY A 119 17.29 16.70 8.81
CA GLY A 119 16.14 16.87 9.69
C GLY A 119 14.84 16.20 9.24
N ARG A 120 14.81 15.48 8.13
CA ARG A 120 13.62 14.73 7.72
C ARG A 120 13.92 13.64 6.69
N THR A 121 13.08 12.62 6.69
CA THR A 121 12.96 11.63 5.63
C THR A 121 11.64 11.89 4.88
N ILE A 122 11.70 11.89 3.56
CA ILE A 122 10.54 12.09 2.69
C ILE A 122 10.27 10.78 1.99
N MET A 123 9.02 10.32 2.03
CA MET A 123 8.53 9.20 1.24
C MET A 123 7.64 9.78 0.13
N PHE A 124 8.04 9.54 -1.11
CA PHE A 124 7.28 9.92 -2.28
C PHE A 124 6.69 8.67 -2.93
N PHE A 125 5.39 8.51 -2.83
CA PHE A 125 4.66 7.38 -3.38
C PHE A 125 4.28 7.66 -4.83
N GLU A 126 4.56 6.71 -5.74
CA GLU A 126 4.08 6.80 -7.12
C GLU A 126 2.55 6.79 -7.17
N TYR A 127 1.93 5.92 -6.36
CA TYR A 127 0.48 5.91 -6.22
C TYR A 127 -0.04 7.28 -5.76
N GLY A 128 -0.79 7.94 -6.61
CA GLY A 128 -1.41 9.25 -6.34
C GLY A 128 -0.44 10.40 -6.11
N HIS A 129 0.87 10.22 -6.28
CA HIS A 129 1.93 11.18 -5.98
C HIS A 129 1.85 11.76 -4.55
N PHE A 130 1.42 10.93 -3.60
CA PHE A 130 1.36 11.35 -2.21
C PHE A 130 2.75 11.46 -1.61
N VAL A 131 2.92 12.49 -0.79
CA VAL A 131 4.16 12.77 -0.07
C VAL A 131 3.93 12.64 1.42
N ARG A 132 4.75 11.85 2.09
CA ARG A 132 4.81 11.78 3.55
C ARG A 132 6.14 12.32 4.03
N GLN A 133 6.12 13.21 5.02
CA GLN A 133 7.30 13.76 5.64
C GLN A 133 7.41 13.19 7.07
N ILE A 134 8.58 12.64 7.39
CA ILE A 134 8.92 12.15 8.70
C ILE A 134 10.01 13.08 9.26
N PHE A 135 9.69 13.87 10.26
CA PHE A 135 10.61 14.84 10.82
C PHE A 135 11.56 14.20 11.82
N THR A 136 12.88 14.29 11.54
CA THR A 136 13.94 13.70 12.37
C THR A 136 14.80 14.76 13.06
N ASP A 137 14.31 15.99 13.15
CA ASP A 137 14.98 17.13 13.79
C ASP A 137 14.74 17.22 15.31
N GLY A 138 13.96 16.29 15.85
CA GLY A 138 13.67 16.18 17.30
C GLY A 138 12.48 17.02 17.75
N ARG A 139 11.66 17.52 16.80
CA ARG A 139 10.38 18.18 17.13
C ARG A 139 9.40 17.20 17.75
N GLN A 140 8.45 17.74 18.50
CA GLN A 140 7.29 17.02 19.01
C GLN A 140 6.12 17.17 18.03
N HIS A 141 5.11 16.30 18.15
CA HIS A 141 3.85 16.47 17.43
C HIS A 141 3.16 17.79 17.85
N PRO A 142 2.54 18.50 16.91
CA PRO A 142 1.74 19.67 17.24
C PRO A 142 0.54 19.27 18.12
N GLN A 143 0.28 20.04 19.19
CA GLN A 143 -0.81 19.73 20.10
C GLN A 143 -2.20 20.01 19.51
N ASP A 144 -2.31 20.99 18.63
CA ASP A 144 -3.58 21.46 18.06
C ASP A 144 -3.56 21.33 16.52
N ALA A 145 -2.92 20.28 15.96
CA ALA A 145 -2.92 20.04 14.53
C ALA A 145 -4.30 19.60 14.03
N ASN A 146 -4.76 20.16 12.91
CA ASN A 146 -5.90 19.59 12.22
C ASN A 146 -5.57 18.18 11.74
N PRO A 147 -6.46 17.20 11.93
CA PRO A 147 -6.26 15.85 11.43
C PRO A 147 -6.06 15.81 9.91
N THR A 148 -5.09 15.03 9.45
CA THR A 148 -4.72 14.91 8.04
C THR A 148 -4.84 13.47 7.56
N TRP A 149 -4.79 13.28 6.25
CA TRP A 149 -4.84 11.95 5.63
C TRP A 149 -3.62 11.10 5.96
N MET A 150 -2.44 11.71 6.00
CA MET A 150 -1.15 11.02 6.21
C MET A 150 -0.66 11.11 7.66
N GLY A 151 -1.40 11.81 8.53
CA GLY A 151 -0.98 12.10 9.90
C GLY A 151 0.19 13.09 9.97
N ASP A 152 0.63 13.36 11.20
CA ASP A 152 1.89 14.03 11.51
C ASP A 152 2.88 12.97 11.97
N SER A 153 4.07 12.93 11.37
CA SER A 153 5.08 11.90 11.61
C SER A 153 6.39 12.51 12.14
N THR A 154 6.81 12.07 13.30
CA THR A 154 8.15 12.32 13.85
C THR A 154 8.99 11.06 13.82
N GLY A 155 10.30 11.18 13.69
CA GLY A 155 11.18 10.04 13.57
C GLY A 155 12.45 10.19 14.41
N LYS A 156 12.94 9.07 14.91
CA LYS A 156 14.21 8.96 15.63
C LYS A 156 15.00 7.78 15.11
N TRP A 157 16.27 8.02 14.86
CA TRP A 157 17.18 6.94 14.49
C TRP A 157 17.68 6.18 15.74
N GLU A 158 17.48 4.87 15.73
CA GLU A 158 18.02 3.93 16.70
C GLU A 158 18.98 2.98 15.96
N GLY A 159 20.27 3.35 15.94
CA GLY A 159 21.22 2.68 15.07
C GLY A 159 20.85 2.85 13.60
N ASP A 160 20.61 1.76 12.89
CA ASP A 160 20.23 1.72 11.48
C ASP A 160 18.72 1.68 11.26
N THR A 161 17.93 1.76 12.32
CA THR A 161 16.48 1.72 12.28
C THR A 161 15.90 3.12 12.47
N LEU A 162 15.07 3.58 11.53
CA LEU A 162 14.25 4.76 11.70
C LEU A 162 12.96 4.34 12.42
N VAL A 163 12.82 4.77 13.67
CA VAL A 163 11.59 4.60 14.45
C VAL A 163 10.73 5.82 14.23
N VAL A 164 9.53 5.60 13.68
CA VAL A 164 8.58 6.65 13.33
C VAL A 164 7.38 6.55 14.26
N ASP A 165 6.98 7.69 14.77
CA ASP A 165 5.79 7.90 15.57
C ASP A 165 4.84 8.79 14.79
N SER A 166 3.56 8.41 14.67
CA SER A 166 2.59 9.14 13.86
C SER A 166 1.22 9.20 14.53
N THR A 167 0.67 10.41 14.55
CA THR A 167 -0.63 10.76 15.13
C THR A 167 -1.36 11.78 14.24
N GLY A 168 -2.51 12.26 14.65
CA GLY A 168 -3.22 13.33 13.95
C GLY A 168 -3.78 12.89 12.60
N PHE A 169 -4.25 11.66 12.50
CA PHE A 169 -4.96 11.15 11.33
C PHE A 169 -6.43 11.60 11.37
N ASN A 170 -7.00 11.87 10.18
CA ASN A 170 -8.46 11.96 10.06
C ASN A 170 -9.06 10.54 9.92
N ASP A 171 -10.36 10.39 10.21
CA ASP A 171 -11.07 9.10 10.15
C ASP A 171 -11.67 8.78 8.77
N LYS A 172 -11.13 9.38 7.69
CA LYS A 172 -11.71 9.34 6.34
C LYS A 172 -11.13 8.23 5.47
N THR A 173 -10.16 7.48 5.97
CA THR A 173 -9.51 6.38 5.25
C THR A 173 -9.80 5.04 5.90
N TRP A 174 -9.42 3.97 5.21
CA TRP A 174 -9.43 2.63 5.75
C TRP A 174 -8.00 2.16 6.02
N LEU A 175 -7.83 1.17 6.88
CA LEU A 175 -6.52 0.57 7.11
C LEU A 175 -6.05 -0.27 5.91
N ASP A 176 -7.00 -0.84 5.18
CA ASP A 176 -6.76 -1.75 4.07
C ASP A 176 -7.96 -1.81 3.12
N VAL A 177 -7.81 -2.52 2.03
CA VAL A 177 -8.87 -2.70 1.01
C VAL A 177 -10.06 -3.53 1.49
N ALA A 178 -9.96 -4.20 2.65
CA ALA A 178 -11.08 -4.90 3.25
C ALA A 178 -12.05 -3.96 3.97
N GLY A 179 -11.71 -2.69 4.09
CA GLY A 179 -12.57 -1.69 4.69
C GLY A 179 -12.44 -1.57 6.21
N HIS A 180 -11.36 -2.07 6.80
CA HIS A 180 -11.16 -1.94 8.25
C HIS A 180 -11.00 -0.47 8.63
N PRO A 181 -11.81 0.03 9.57
CA PRO A 181 -11.81 1.44 9.94
C PRO A 181 -10.66 1.79 10.87
N HIS A 182 -10.40 3.07 11.01
CA HIS A 182 -9.67 3.65 12.13
C HIS A 182 -10.34 4.94 12.58
N SER A 183 -9.95 5.43 13.75
CA SER A 183 -10.45 6.69 14.31
C SER A 183 -9.36 7.77 14.27
N GLU A 184 -9.71 8.98 14.67
CA GLU A 184 -8.73 10.07 14.89
C GLU A 184 -7.80 9.80 16.10
N ALA A 185 -8.16 8.83 16.96
CA ALA A 185 -7.30 8.39 18.07
C ALA A 185 -6.21 7.41 17.63
N MET A 186 -6.14 7.07 16.35
CA MET A 186 -5.12 6.16 15.82
C MET A 186 -3.72 6.68 16.07
N HIS A 187 -2.89 5.82 16.64
CA HIS A 187 -1.47 6.01 16.85
C HIS A 187 -0.70 4.91 16.09
N LEU A 188 0.23 5.30 15.25
CA LEU A 188 1.00 4.39 14.43
C LEU A 188 2.48 4.49 14.76
N THR A 189 3.08 3.36 15.13
CA THR A 189 4.53 3.23 15.30
C THR A 189 5.09 2.37 14.19
N GLU A 190 6.14 2.85 13.52
CA GLU A 190 6.79 2.10 12.43
C GLU A 190 8.28 2.00 12.71
N ARG A 191 8.87 0.85 12.40
CA ARG A 191 10.30 0.62 12.47
C ARG A 191 10.80 0.26 11.08
N MET A 192 11.51 1.19 10.46
CA MET A 192 11.98 1.08 9.08
C MET A 192 13.48 0.78 9.07
N HIS A 193 13.88 -0.35 8.52
CA HIS A 193 15.29 -0.74 8.47
C HIS A 193 15.60 -1.60 7.24
N ARG A 194 16.85 -1.53 6.78
CA ARG A 194 17.34 -2.47 5.77
C ARG A 194 17.73 -3.78 6.45
N VAL A 195 17.16 -4.89 5.99
CA VAL A 195 17.59 -6.24 6.37
C VAL A 195 18.90 -6.59 5.66
N ASP A 196 19.04 -6.13 4.44
CA ASP A 196 20.23 -6.19 3.60
C ASP A 196 20.24 -5.02 2.61
N HIS A 197 21.24 -4.96 1.72
CA HIS A 197 21.37 -3.87 0.75
C HIS A 197 20.12 -3.67 -0.12
N ASN A 198 19.45 -4.75 -0.49
CA ASN A 198 18.32 -4.73 -1.42
C ASN A 198 16.94 -4.88 -0.76
N THR A 199 16.89 -5.07 0.55
CA THR A 199 15.67 -5.37 1.28
C THR A 199 15.39 -4.35 2.38
N LEU A 200 14.27 -3.66 2.29
CA LEU A 200 13.73 -2.78 3.32
C LEU A 200 12.55 -3.48 4.01
N MET A 201 12.55 -3.46 5.33
CA MET A 201 11.44 -3.91 6.16
C MET A 201 10.84 -2.73 6.91
N ILE A 202 9.52 -2.68 6.96
CA ILE A 202 8.73 -1.75 7.78
C ILE A 202 7.89 -2.61 8.71
N ASP A 203 8.23 -2.62 9.99
CA ASP A 203 7.41 -3.22 11.04
C ASP A 203 6.42 -2.17 11.53
N ILE A 204 5.14 -2.47 11.56
CA ILE A 204 4.05 -1.53 11.84
C ILE A 204 3.29 -2.02 13.06
N THR A 205 3.11 -1.14 14.02
CA THR A 205 2.22 -1.32 15.17
C THR A 205 1.19 -0.22 15.16
N LEU A 206 -0.07 -0.60 15.17
CA LEU A 206 -1.22 0.31 15.21
C LEU A 206 -1.92 0.15 16.56
N ASP A 207 -2.11 1.25 17.25
CA ASP A 207 -2.91 1.37 18.47
C ASP A 207 -4.04 2.36 18.22
N ASP A 208 -5.27 1.88 18.27
CA ASP A 208 -6.47 2.71 18.13
C ASP A 208 -7.54 2.17 19.10
N PRO A 209 -7.52 2.62 20.34
CA PRO A 209 -8.41 2.09 21.38
C PRO A 209 -9.89 2.40 21.16
N GLN A 210 -10.21 3.33 20.24
CA GLN A 210 -11.58 3.58 19.83
C GLN A 210 -12.07 2.52 18.84
N ALA A 211 -11.21 2.07 17.93
CA ALA A 211 -11.58 1.13 16.89
C ALA A 211 -11.30 -0.34 17.26
N TYR A 212 -10.26 -0.61 18.03
CA TYR A 212 -9.77 -1.96 18.36
C TYR A 212 -9.59 -2.17 19.86
N THR A 213 -9.84 -3.39 20.32
CA THR A 213 -9.68 -3.78 21.73
C THR A 213 -8.26 -4.16 22.11
N ALA A 214 -7.36 -4.27 21.11
CA ALA A 214 -5.94 -4.57 21.26
C ALA A 214 -5.15 -3.97 20.11
N PRO A 215 -3.86 -3.65 20.30
CA PRO A 215 -2.98 -3.21 19.22
C PRO A 215 -2.84 -4.26 18.11
N LEU A 216 -2.73 -3.79 16.89
CA LEU A 216 -2.53 -4.60 15.70
C LEU A 216 -1.09 -4.47 15.21
N LYS A 217 -0.50 -5.56 14.72
CA LYS A 217 0.84 -5.54 14.12
C LYS A 217 0.80 -6.09 12.72
N THR A 218 1.67 -5.54 11.86
CA THR A 218 1.89 -6.04 10.51
C THR A 218 3.29 -5.67 10.05
N GLN A 219 3.68 -6.22 8.91
CA GLN A 219 4.98 -5.94 8.29
C GLN A 219 4.81 -5.66 6.81
N ARG A 220 5.70 -4.82 6.29
CA ARG A 220 5.80 -4.57 4.86
C ARG A 220 7.23 -4.72 4.38
N LYS A 221 7.43 -5.56 3.38
CA LYS A 221 8.73 -5.80 2.76
C LYS A 221 8.81 -5.12 1.40
N TYR A 222 9.91 -4.44 1.15
CA TYR A 222 10.22 -3.79 -0.12
C TYR A 222 11.56 -4.26 -0.67
N ILE A 223 11.69 -4.23 -1.99
CA ILE A 223 12.91 -4.56 -2.72
C ILE A 223 13.41 -3.31 -3.43
N LEU A 224 14.70 -3.02 -3.28
CA LEU A 224 15.37 -1.89 -3.93
C LEU A 224 15.34 -2.04 -5.45
N LYS A 225 15.05 -0.95 -6.13
CA LYS A 225 15.02 -0.85 -7.60
C LYS A 225 15.96 0.26 -8.07
N PRO A 226 17.28 0.03 -8.13
CA PRO A 226 18.27 1.09 -8.33
C PRO A 226 18.16 1.84 -9.65
N SER A 227 17.56 1.20 -10.67
CA SER A 227 17.39 1.78 -12.01
C SER A 227 15.99 2.34 -12.26
N TRP A 228 15.11 2.30 -11.26
CA TRP A 228 13.76 2.81 -11.41
C TRP A 228 13.68 4.27 -10.98
N ASN A 229 12.73 4.98 -11.57
CA ASN A 229 12.29 6.30 -11.16
C ASN A 229 10.81 6.22 -10.84
N ILE A 230 10.34 7.14 -10.01
CA ILE A 230 8.91 7.35 -9.82
C ILE A 230 8.32 7.85 -11.14
N MET A 231 7.29 7.18 -11.60
CA MET A 231 6.59 7.50 -12.83
C MET A 231 5.45 8.47 -12.56
N GLU A 232 4.98 9.14 -13.61
CA GLU A 232 3.75 9.92 -13.51
C GLU A 232 2.57 9.00 -13.19
N TYR A 233 1.73 9.45 -12.27
CA TYR A 233 0.49 8.77 -11.89
C TYR A 233 -0.64 9.78 -11.84
N ILE A 234 -1.60 9.63 -12.73
CA ILE A 234 -2.81 10.44 -12.72
C ILE A 234 -3.98 9.54 -12.32
N CYS A 235 -4.50 9.77 -11.13
CA CYS A 235 -5.57 8.92 -10.58
C CYS A 235 -6.82 8.95 -11.46
N GLU A 236 -7.17 10.11 -11.99
CA GLU A 236 -8.35 10.28 -12.86
C GLU A 236 -8.20 9.50 -14.17
N ASP A 237 -7.00 9.47 -14.78
CA ASP A 237 -6.75 8.72 -16.00
C ASP A 237 -6.83 7.20 -15.74
N ASN A 238 -6.36 6.75 -14.58
CA ASN A 238 -6.51 5.35 -14.18
C ASN A 238 -7.97 4.99 -13.83
N GLN A 239 -8.85 5.98 -13.67
CA GLN A 239 -10.29 5.83 -13.43
C GLN A 239 -11.14 6.01 -14.68
N VAL A 240 -10.54 6.15 -15.87
CA VAL A 240 -11.28 6.36 -17.14
C VAL A 240 -12.27 5.22 -17.37
N ASP A 241 -11.86 3.98 -17.12
CA ASP A 241 -12.76 2.83 -17.20
C ASP A 241 -13.94 2.92 -16.22
N PHE A 242 -13.74 3.53 -15.05
CA PHE A 242 -14.76 3.77 -14.05
C PHE A 242 -15.76 4.84 -14.51
N ASN A 243 -15.29 5.97 -15.01
CA ASN A 243 -16.14 7.05 -15.52
C ASN A 243 -16.92 6.63 -16.78
N ASP A 244 -16.30 5.84 -17.67
CA ASP A 244 -16.97 5.28 -18.84
C ASP A 244 -17.97 4.19 -18.47
N PHE A 245 -17.69 3.42 -17.42
CA PHE A 245 -18.64 2.48 -16.87
C PHE A 245 -19.83 3.19 -16.21
N GLU A 246 -19.60 4.26 -15.43
CA GLU A 246 -20.69 5.09 -14.87
C GLU A 246 -21.57 5.69 -15.96
N LYS A 247 -20.98 6.25 -17.02
CA LYS A 247 -21.72 6.78 -18.15
C LYS A 247 -22.55 5.72 -18.86
N LYS A 248 -21.99 4.53 -19.06
CA LYS A 248 -22.70 3.40 -19.70
C LYS A 248 -23.83 2.87 -18.83
N VAL A 249 -23.62 2.71 -17.53
CA VAL A 249 -24.65 2.24 -16.59
C VAL A 249 -25.69 3.33 -16.33
N GLY A 250 -25.29 4.59 -16.17
CA GLY A 250 -26.20 5.72 -16.05
C GLY A 250 -27.09 5.91 -17.29
N ALA A 251 -26.51 5.73 -18.48
CA ALA A 251 -27.28 5.80 -19.74
C ALA A 251 -28.25 4.60 -19.93
N GLN A 252 -27.94 3.44 -19.34
CA GLN A 252 -28.86 2.30 -19.29
C GLN A 252 -29.94 2.47 -18.22
N GLY A 253 -29.62 3.06 -17.08
CA GLY A 253 -30.54 3.33 -15.97
C GLY A 253 -31.66 4.32 -16.36
N THR A 254 -31.37 5.28 -17.23
CA THR A 254 -32.39 6.22 -17.76
C THR A 254 -33.33 5.59 -18.82
N LYS A 255 -32.96 4.43 -19.39
CA LYS A 255 -33.83 3.67 -20.29
C LYS A 255 -34.64 2.57 -19.57
N ALA A 256 -34.31 2.25 -18.32
CA ALA A 256 -34.91 1.13 -17.59
C ALA A 256 -36.09 1.52 -16.67
N SER A 257 -36.63 2.76 -16.75
CA SER A 257 -37.83 3.13 -16.01
C SER A 257 -39.14 2.56 -16.63
N GLY A 258 -39.02 1.46 -17.38
CA GLY A 258 -40.16 0.79 -17.99
C GLY A 258 -40.04 -0.72 -18.14
N ALA A 259 -39.07 -1.37 -17.58
CA ALA A 259 -38.91 -2.83 -17.65
C ALA A 259 -38.57 -3.42 -16.28
N SER A 260 -39.40 -4.38 -15.87
CA SER A 260 -39.31 -5.24 -14.71
C SER A 260 -37.88 -5.74 -14.47
N SER A 261 -37.49 -5.74 -13.18
CA SER A 261 -36.25 -6.30 -12.60
C SER A 261 -35.93 -7.70 -13.14
N GLU A 262 -35.07 -7.79 -14.15
CA GLU A 262 -34.34 -9.01 -14.38
C GLU A 262 -33.09 -8.96 -13.49
N SER A 263 -33.12 -9.72 -12.42
CA SER A 263 -31.95 -10.08 -11.61
C SER A 263 -30.92 -10.73 -12.55
N GLY A 264 -29.88 -10.01 -12.90
CA GLY A 264 -28.71 -10.62 -13.51
C GLY A 264 -28.24 -11.72 -12.57
N SER A 265 -28.44 -12.99 -12.94
CA SER A 265 -27.98 -14.15 -12.19
C SER A 265 -26.48 -14.05 -12.08
N SER A 266 -25.97 -13.76 -10.87
CA SER A 266 -24.58 -14.01 -10.54
C SER A 266 -24.33 -15.50 -10.79
N GLN A 267 -23.52 -15.83 -11.78
CA GLN A 267 -23.21 -17.22 -12.07
C GLN A 267 -22.55 -17.81 -10.84
N SER A 268 -23.22 -18.74 -10.16
CA SER A 268 -22.64 -19.42 -9.02
C SER A 268 -21.49 -20.29 -9.49
N ILE A 269 -20.32 -20.15 -8.86
CA ILE A 269 -19.18 -21.04 -9.07
C ILE A 269 -19.19 -22.22 -8.09
N ALA A 270 -20.14 -22.27 -7.16
CA ALA A 270 -20.23 -23.33 -6.18
C ALA A 270 -20.26 -24.74 -6.82
N GLY A 271 -19.57 -25.68 -6.22
CA GLY A 271 -19.41 -27.04 -6.69
C GLY A 271 -17.98 -27.39 -7.08
N ASP A 272 -17.83 -28.60 -7.62
CA ASP A 272 -16.53 -29.16 -7.95
C ASP A 272 -16.16 -28.88 -9.42
N TRP A 273 -14.94 -28.40 -9.57
CA TRP A 273 -14.31 -28.15 -10.85
C TRP A 273 -13.09 -29.04 -11.01
N LYS A 274 -12.93 -29.66 -12.17
CA LYS A 274 -11.82 -30.57 -12.47
C LYS A 274 -11.04 -30.09 -13.67
N GLY A 275 -9.74 -30.28 -13.64
CA GLY A 275 -8.88 -29.90 -14.75
C GLY A 275 -7.41 -30.09 -14.44
N THR A 276 -6.60 -29.14 -14.85
CA THR A 276 -5.15 -29.20 -14.71
C THR A 276 -4.56 -27.88 -14.24
N ILE A 277 -3.42 -27.99 -13.54
CA ILE A 277 -2.52 -26.89 -13.25
C ILE A 277 -1.21 -27.12 -14.00
N SER A 278 -0.74 -26.12 -14.73
CA SER A 278 0.55 -26.12 -15.42
C SER A 278 1.58 -25.42 -14.54
N LEU A 279 2.61 -26.14 -14.15
CA LEU A 279 3.70 -25.64 -13.32
C LEU A 279 4.72 -24.87 -14.17
N ALA A 280 5.53 -24.03 -13.52
CA ALA A 280 6.57 -23.23 -14.18
C ALA A 280 7.67 -24.09 -14.85
N ASP A 281 7.84 -25.33 -14.41
CA ASP A 281 8.76 -26.32 -15.01
C ASP A 281 8.18 -27.04 -16.24
N GLY A 282 6.97 -26.69 -16.68
CA GLY A 282 6.29 -27.25 -17.84
C GLY A 282 5.46 -28.52 -17.55
N ARG A 283 5.47 -29.04 -16.33
CA ARG A 283 4.61 -30.17 -15.96
C ARG A 283 3.16 -29.72 -15.85
N SER A 284 2.25 -30.60 -16.21
CA SER A 284 0.81 -30.38 -16.01
C SER A 284 0.26 -31.46 -15.07
N LEU A 285 -0.34 -31.04 -13.98
CA LEU A 285 -0.85 -31.91 -12.92
C LEU A 285 -2.37 -31.85 -12.87
N PRO A 286 -3.06 -32.95 -12.57
CA PRO A 286 -4.49 -32.94 -12.30
C PRO A 286 -4.81 -32.03 -11.10
N ALA A 287 -5.88 -31.26 -11.21
CA ALA A 287 -6.34 -30.35 -10.17
C ALA A 287 -7.86 -30.45 -10.01
N THR A 288 -8.31 -30.37 -8.77
CA THR A 288 -9.72 -30.23 -8.42
C THR A 288 -9.88 -28.98 -7.58
N PHE A 289 -10.84 -28.12 -7.94
CA PHE A 289 -11.16 -26.93 -7.17
C PHE A 289 -12.62 -27.04 -6.72
N SER A 290 -12.85 -27.15 -5.42
CA SER A 290 -14.18 -27.21 -4.82
C SER A 290 -14.53 -25.87 -4.22
N PHE A 291 -15.52 -25.18 -4.78
CA PHE A 291 -15.99 -23.90 -4.26
C PHE A 291 -17.25 -24.10 -3.41
N SER A 292 -17.27 -23.52 -2.22
CA SER A 292 -18.43 -23.47 -1.36
C SER A 292 -19.35 -22.31 -1.71
N ALA A 293 -20.61 -22.40 -1.30
CA ALA A 293 -21.54 -21.29 -1.40
C ALA A 293 -21.19 -20.10 -0.47
N SER A 294 -20.26 -20.33 0.49
CA SER A 294 -19.87 -19.36 1.52
C SER A 294 -18.56 -18.61 1.21
N SER A 295 -18.24 -18.44 -0.07
CA SER A 295 -17.05 -17.68 -0.52
C SER A 295 -15.71 -18.30 -0.09
N SER A 296 -15.63 -19.62 0.04
CA SER A 296 -14.37 -20.35 0.21
C SER A 296 -14.17 -21.36 -0.91
N GLY A 297 -12.93 -21.76 -1.13
CA GLY A 297 -12.58 -22.78 -2.13
C GLY A 297 -11.38 -23.61 -1.69
N LEU A 298 -11.41 -24.90 -2.01
CA LEU A 298 -10.29 -25.80 -1.76
C LEU A 298 -9.75 -26.30 -3.11
N LEU A 299 -8.52 -25.93 -3.42
CA LEU A 299 -7.78 -26.49 -4.54
C LEU A 299 -6.94 -27.65 -4.06
N THR A 300 -7.15 -28.80 -4.64
CA THR A 300 -6.33 -30.00 -4.46
C THR A 300 -5.57 -30.28 -5.75
N VAL A 301 -4.25 -30.34 -5.67
CA VAL A 301 -3.37 -30.72 -6.77
C VAL A 301 -2.82 -32.11 -6.50
N ALA A 302 -3.08 -33.05 -7.38
CA ALA A 302 -2.57 -34.40 -7.28
C ALA A 302 -1.16 -34.48 -7.88
N ASP A 303 -0.14 -34.27 -7.06
CA ASP A 303 1.27 -34.55 -7.42
C ASP A 303 1.65 -35.94 -6.82
N PRO A 304 2.27 -36.83 -7.59
CA PRO A 304 2.75 -38.13 -7.09
C PRO A 304 3.75 -38.02 -5.93
N SER A 305 4.45 -36.87 -5.84
CA SER A 305 5.45 -36.63 -4.78
C SER A 305 4.94 -35.83 -3.61
N THR A 306 3.87 -35.02 -3.80
CA THR A 306 3.37 -34.12 -2.75
C THR A 306 1.94 -33.69 -3.09
N SER A 307 0.95 -34.13 -2.31
CA SER A 307 -0.40 -33.56 -2.43
C SER A 307 -0.38 -32.14 -1.88
N MET A 308 -0.69 -31.17 -2.73
CA MET A 308 -0.82 -29.77 -2.32
C MET A 308 -2.30 -29.42 -2.20
N ASN A 309 -2.70 -28.99 -1.01
CA ASN A 309 -4.03 -28.46 -0.74
C ASN A 309 -3.92 -26.97 -0.43
N LEU A 310 -4.60 -26.15 -1.20
CA LEU A 310 -4.67 -24.70 -1.00
C LEU A 310 -6.10 -24.32 -0.66
N GLU A 311 -6.31 -23.83 0.55
CA GLU A 311 -7.61 -23.36 1.01
C GLU A 311 -7.71 -21.86 0.74
N PHE A 312 -8.61 -21.49 -0.16
CA PHE A 312 -8.88 -20.11 -0.53
C PHE A 312 -10.04 -19.54 0.29
N HIS A 313 -9.84 -18.36 0.81
CA HIS A 313 -10.82 -17.56 1.52
C HIS A 313 -11.24 -16.37 0.64
N ASN A 314 -12.40 -15.78 0.92
CA ASN A 314 -12.92 -14.63 0.18
C ASN A 314 -12.97 -14.86 -1.34
N VAL A 315 -13.37 -16.07 -1.75
CA VAL A 315 -13.57 -16.34 -3.17
C VAL A 315 -14.79 -15.57 -3.65
N ALA A 316 -14.58 -14.71 -4.65
CA ALA A 316 -15.60 -13.84 -5.20
C ALA A 316 -15.66 -13.99 -6.73
N VAL A 317 -16.86 -13.82 -7.28
CA VAL A 317 -17.08 -13.69 -8.73
C VAL A 317 -17.50 -12.26 -9.00
N ALA A 318 -16.62 -11.53 -9.67
CA ALA A 318 -16.91 -10.16 -10.11
C ALA A 318 -17.68 -10.16 -11.44
N SER A 319 -18.21 -9.00 -11.81
CA SER A 319 -18.85 -8.77 -13.11
C SER A 319 -17.90 -9.17 -14.26
N GLY A 320 -18.45 -9.78 -15.31
CA GLY A 320 -17.65 -10.32 -16.41
C GLY A 320 -17.03 -11.68 -16.15
N GLY A 321 -17.39 -12.36 -15.03
CA GLY A 321 -16.98 -13.72 -14.72
C GLY A 321 -15.55 -13.80 -14.18
N ILE A 322 -14.99 -12.73 -13.63
CA ILE A 322 -13.68 -12.75 -12.97
C ILE A 322 -13.83 -13.41 -11.61
N VAL A 323 -13.02 -14.44 -11.33
CA VAL A 323 -13.01 -15.18 -10.08
C VAL A 323 -11.71 -14.88 -9.36
N THR A 324 -11.80 -14.46 -8.10
CA THR A 324 -10.64 -14.18 -7.26
C THR A 324 -10.72 -15.00 -5.97
N GLY A 325 -9.57 -15.36 -5.40
CA GLY A 325 -9.46 -16.03 -4.12
C GLY A 325 -8.06 -15.88 -3.55
N LEU A 326 -7.94 -15.91 -2.23
CA LEU A 326 -6.68 -15.76 -1.50
C LEU A 326 -6.58 -16.83 -0.41
N THR A 327 -5.41 -17.47 -0.28
CA THR A 327 -5.11 -18.38 0.84
C THR A 327 -4.51 -17.62 2.03
N SER A 328 -4.50 -18.25 3.21
CA SER A 328 -3.78 -17.74 4.38
C SER A 328 -2.28 -17.54 4.12
N ASP A 329 -1.68 -18.37 3.26
CA ASP A 329 -0.27 -18.30 2.88
C ASP A 329 -0.01 -17.35 1.68
N GLN A 330 -0.98 -16.47 1.38
CA GLN A 330 -0.89 -15.47 0.31
C GLN A 330 -0.74 -16.02 -1.11
N VAL A 331 -1.19 -17.21 -1.37
CA VAL A 331 -1.37 -17.71 -2.72
C VAL A 331 -2.66 -17.11 -3.28
N ASN A 332 -2.57 -16.47 -4.44
CA ASN A 332 -3.72 -15.86 -5.09
C ASN A 332 -4.22 -16.74 -6.23
N PHE A 333 -5.52 -16.77 -6.39
CA PHE A 333 -6.19 -17.28 -7.57
C PHE A 333 -6.85 -16.13 -8.32
N LEU A 334 -6.55 -15.97 -9.59
CA LEU A 334 -7.21 -15.06 -10.49
C LEU A 334 -7.70 -15.85 -11.70
N GLY A 335 -8.99 -16.08 -11.78
CA GLY A 335 -9.62 -16.84 -12.84
C GLY A 335 -10.64 -16.05 -13.63
N LYS A 336 -10.99 -16.58 -14.80
CA LYS A 336 -12.09 -16.09 -15.64
C LYS A 336 -13.02 -17.23 -15.97
N LEU A 337 -14.29 -17.04 -15.68
CA LEU A 337 -15.37 -17.95 -16.00
C LEU A 337 -15.80 -17.72 -17.46
N SER A 338 -16.06 -18.79 -18.20
CA SER A 338 -16.67 -18.72 -19.52
C SER A 338 -18.11 -18.22 -19.46
N ALA A 339 -18.60 -17.71 -20.56
CA ALA A 339 -19.97 -17.15 -20.64
C ALA A 339 -21.06 -18.18 -20.30
N ASP A 340 -20.83 -19.46 -20.60
CA ASP A 340 -21.74 -20.58 -20.26
C ASP A 340 -21.57 -21.06 -18.82
N GLY A 341 -20.60 -20.51 -18.06
CA GLY A 341 -20.34 -20.88 -16.68
C GLY A 341 -19.75 -22.29 -16.50
N LYS A 342 -19.25 -22.92 -17.54
CA LYS A 342 -18.77 -24.32 -17.49
C LYS A 342 -17.26 -24.48 -17.55
N GLN A 343 -16.54 -23.44 -17.94
CA GLN A 343 -15.08 -23.45 -17.98
C GLN A 343 -14.53 -22.29 -17.15
N MET A 344 -13.37 -22.52 -16.54
CA MET A 344 -12.63 -21.51 -15.79
C MET A 344 -11.15 -21.64 -16.13
N THR A 345 -10.56 -20.56 -16.59
CA THR A 345 -9.12 -20.46 -16.80
C THR A 345 -8.55 -19.36 -15.93
N GLY A 346 -7.34 -19.55 -15.43
CA GLY A 346 -6.75 -18.54 -14.54
C GLY A 346 -5.31 -18.83 -14.18
N ASP A 347 -4.81 -18.06 -13.27
CA ASP A 347 -3.48 -18.17 -12.73
C ASP A 347 -3.53 -18.33 -11.20
N ILE A 348 -2.72 -19.24 -10.67
CA ILE A 348 -2.38 -19.31 -9.25
C ILE A 348 -1.02 -18.65 -9.11
N ILE A 349 -0.96 -17.62 -8.32
CA ILE A 349 0.23 -16.80 -8.14
C ILE A 349 0.75 -17.03 -6.71
N LEU A 350 1.94 -17.62 -6.61
CA LEU A 350 2.62 -17.86 -5.35
C LEU A 350 3.20 -16.55 -4.78
N PRO A 351 3.48 -16.49 -3.47
CA PRO A 351 4.13 -15.33 -2.84
C PRO A 351 5.49 -14.99 -3.44
N SER A 352 6.16 -15.96 -4.09
CA SER A 352 7.40 -15.76 -4.85
C SER A 352 7.22 -14.97 -6.15
N GLY A 353 5.97 -14.71 -6.59
CA GLY A 353 5.65 -14.15 -7.89
C GLY A 353 5.57 -15.21 -9.02
N THR A 354 5.81 -16.49 -8.70
CA THR A 354 5.68 -17.58 -9.70
C THR A 354 4.21 -17.84 -9.98
N GLY A 355 3.80 -17.74 -11.25
CA GLY A 355 2.45 -18.03 -11.70
C GLY A 355 2.32 -19.46 -12.24
N HIS A 356 1.20 -20.12 -11.95
CA HIS A 356 0.82 -21.43 -12.46
C HIS A 356 -0.54 -21.32 -13.14
N LYS A 357 -0.60 -21.69 -14.42
CA LYS A 357 -1.88 -21.62 -15.15
C LYS A 357 -2.81 -22.74 -14.76
N VAL A 358 -4.08 -22.40 -14.60
CA VAL A 358 -5.16 -23.33 -14.25
C VAL A 358 -6.20 -23.36 -15.36
N SER A 359 -6.63 -24.54 -15.71
CA SER A 359 -7.75 -24.75 -16.63
C SER A 359 -8.69 -25.80 -16.01
N LEU A 360 -9.90 -25.39 -15.69
CA LEU A 360 -10.89 -26.18 -14.98
C LEU A 360 -12.20 -26.21 -15.77
N SER A 361 -12.92 -27.30 -15.62
CA SER A 361 -14.29 -27.44 -16.14
C SER A 361 -15.18 -28.12 -15.11
N ARG A 362 -16.49 -27.85 -15.23
CA ARG A 362 -17.54 -28.57 -14.49
C ARG A 362 -18.56 -29.16 -15.45
N PRO A 363 -19.29 -30.19 -15.03
CA PRO A 363 -20.31 -30.84 -15.87
C PRO A 363 -21.38 -29.89 -16.40
#